data_30ba755d344c279235dde6340469a7ae
#
_entry.id   30ba755d344c279235dde6340469a7ae
#
_cell.length_a   1.000
_cell.length_b   1.000
_cell.length_c   1.000
_cell.angle_alpha   90.00
_cell.angle_beta   90.00
_cell.angle_gamma   90.00
#
_symmetry.space_group_name_H-M   'P 1'
#
loop_
_entity.id
_entity.type
_entity.pdbx_description
1 polymer ?
#
loop_
_entity_poly.entity_id
_entity_poly.type
_entity_poly.pdbx_seq_one_letter_code
_entity_poly.pdbx_strand_id
1 'polypeptide(L)'
;MDTSRKDEIIRLQNEIIQSMAKRNLRSVYNDFYPDAQPDAPAPKQPDAPAKPAATAASTGDGKPNTTAKAEETPKESMDDLMKELNGYIGLTTVKEQVDQLVHWIEIAKLRKEHGLPQSDLSLHMVFSGNPGTGKTMIARLMSRIFHSLGILSKGQLVEVDRGDLVAGYVGQTAIKTKEVINKAMGGVLFIDEAYALNGKSENDFGQEAIDTILKAMEDHRDDLVVIVAGYTELMDRFIHSNPGLESRFNRFLMFEDYTPEQMVAIFKMQCKKGCYVLAEGTEELVRDFISEESADDSFGNARGVRNLFEHILVAQNNRLAKMEQVTREDLMQILPDDVLRARGKLDN
;
A
#
# COMPACT_ATOMS: atom_id res chain seq x y z
N MET A 1 19.79 38.73 18.55
CA MET A 1 19.22 37.39 18.74
C MET A 1 20.26 36.41 18.30
N ASP A 2 20.61 35.50 19.18
CA ASP A 2 21.81 34.67 19.10
C ASP A 2 21.62 33.58 18.01
N THR A 3 22.48 33.58 17.00
CA THR A 3 22.50 32.64 15.88
C THR A 3 22.58 31.20 16.38
N SER A 4 23.27 30.98 17.49
CA SER A 4 23.43 29.68 18.17
C SER A 4 22.08 29.07 18.61
N ARG A 5 21.13 29.88 19.03
CA ARG A 5 19.81 29.43 19.53
C ARG A 5 18.86 29.08 18.38
N LYS A 6 19.00 29.74 17.22
CA LYS A 6 18.26 29.38 16.00
C LYS A 6 18.72 28.04 15.44
N ASP A 7 20.02 27.81 15.45
CA ASP A 7 20.60 26.54 14.95
C ASP A 7 20.23 25.35 15.85
N GLU A 8 20.12 25.58 17.16
CA GLU A 8 19.69 24.58 18.12
C GLU A 8 18.18 24.21 17.96
N ILE A 9 17.33 25.23 17.70
CA ILE A 9 15.89 25.00 17.42
C ILE A 9 15.72 24.25 16.09
N ILE A 10 16.46 24.63 15.05
CA ILE A 10 16.43 23.93 13.75
C ILE A 10 16.92 22.48 13.91
N ARG A 11 17.94 22.25 14.73
CA ARG A 11 18.46 20.91 15.02
C ARG A 11 17.44 20.06 15.78
N LEU A 12 16.79 20.59 16.81
CA LEU A 12 15.73 19.93 17.56
C LEU A 12 14.49 19.64 16.70
N GLN A 13 14.13 20.58 15.82
CA GLN A 13 13.03 20.36 14.86
C GLN A 13 13.36 19.26 13.86
N ASN A 14 14.58 19.22 13.34
CA ASN A 14 15.03 18.15 12.45
C ASN A 14 15.12 16.79 13.18
N GLU A 15 15.52 16.77 14.46
CA GLU A 15 15.51 15.56 15.28
C GLU A 15 14.08 15.09 15.58
N ILE A 16 13.13 16.00 15.82
CA ILE A 16 11.70 15.69 16.00
C ILE A 16 11.11 15.18 14.67
N ILE A 17 11.37 15.84 13.55
CA ILE A 17 10.90 15.40 12.23
C ILE A 17 11.52 14.04 11.87
N GLN A 18 12.82 13.84 12.13
CA GLN A 18 13.47 12.53 11.94
C GLN A 18 12.97 11.48 12.91
N SER A 19 12.64 11.83 14.16
CA SER A 19 12.08 10.90 15.13
C SER A 19 10.63 10.55 14.81
N MET A 20 9.85 11.49 14.27
CA MET A 20 8.50 11.26 13.77
C MET A 20 8.51 10.44 12.47
N ALA A 21 9.41 10.75 11.55
CA ALA A 21 9.65 9.94 10.35
C ALA A 21 10.15 8.54 10.72
N LYS A 22 11.07 8.42 11.68
CA LYS A 22 11.52 7.12 12.21
C LYS A 22 10.44 6.38 13.02
N ARG A 23 9.56 7.09 13.74
CA ARG A 23 8.40 6.49 14.42
C ARG A 23 7.35 6.04 13.41
N ASN A 24 7.07 6.83 12.40
CA ASN A 24 6.16 6.42 11.32
C ASN A 24 6.77 5.31 10.45
N LEU A 25 8.07 5.37 10.13
CA LEU A 25 8.78 4.25 9.51
C LEU A 25 8.90 3.05 10.47
N ARG A 26 9.10 3.26 11.77
CA ARG A 26 9.23 2.18 12.75
C ARG A 26 7.89 1.56 13.12
N SER A 27 6.81 2.33 13.13
CA SER A 27 5.43 1.81 13.21
C SER A 27 5.10 1.03 11.94
N VAL A 28 5.35 1.60 10.79
CA VAL A 28 5.21 0.91 9.50
C VAL A 28 6.18 -0.28 9.40
N TYR A 29 7.42 -0.15 9.88
CA TYR A 29 8.42 -1.22 9.85
C TYR A 29 8.13 -2.33 10.88
N ASN A 30 7.64 -2.00 12.07
CA ASN A 30 7.21 -2.99 13.07
C ASN A 30 5.88 -3.66 12.70
N ASP A 31 5.00 -2.97 11.97
CA ASP A 31 3.81 -3.58 11.36
C ASP A 31 4.19 -4.53 10.20
N PHE A 32 5.38 -4.34 9.60
CA PHE A 32 5.89 -5.19 8.50
C PHE A 32 6.86 -6.28 8.97
N TYR A 33 7.56 -6.09 10.11
CA TYR A 33 8.59 -7.01 10.62
C TYR A 33 8.54 -7.07 12.16
N PRO A 34 7.60 -7.80 12.76
CA PRO A 34 7.44 -7.86 14.22
C PRO A 34 8.63 -8.46 14.97
N ASP A 35 9.54 -9.18 14.31
CA ASP A 35 10.67 -9.91 14.92
C ASP A 35 12.08 -9.39 14.59
N ALA A 36 12.22 -8.19 14.01
CA ALA A 36 13.54 -7.63 13.71
C ALA A 36 14.16 -6.98 14.97
N GLN A 37 15.14 -7.63 15.57
CA GLN A 37 15.93 -7.07 16.67
C GLN A 37 16.76 -5.84 16.23
N PRO A 38 16.88 -4.79 17.05
CA PRO A 38 17.43 -3.49 16.65
C PRO A 38 18.96 -3.35 16.66
N ASP A 39 19.74 -4.43 16.74
CA ASP A 39 21.20 -4.37 16.84
C ASP A 39 21.89 -5.33 15.86
N ALA A 40 22.01 -4.91 14.59
CA ALA A 40 23.02 -5.47 13.68
C ALA A 40 23.84 -4.33 13.06
N PRO A 41 25.19 -4.38 13.09
CA PRO A 41 26.05 -3.34 12.55
C PRO A 41 26.01 -3.33 11.02
N ALA A 42 26.06 -2.11 10.45
CA ALA A 42 26.02 -1.85 9.01
C ALA A 42 27.09 -2.66 8.24
N PRO A 43 26.76 -3.21 7.07
CA PRO A 43 27.73 -3.92 6.23
C PRO A 43 28.73 -2.96 5.60
N LYS A 44 30.02 -3.29 5.71
CA LYS A 44 31.13 -2.59 5.05
C LYS A 44 31.06 -2.85 3.54
N GLN A 45 31.37 -1.84 2.75
CA GLN A 45 31.50 -1.90 1.30
C GLN A 45 32.56 -2.95 0.88
N PRO A 46 32.38 -3.68 -0.21
CA PRO A 46 33.37 -4.60 -0.73
C PRO A 46 34.39 -3.91 -1.63
N ASP A 47 35.68 -4.14 -1.36
CA ASP A 47 36.79 -3.84 -2.24
C ASP A 47 36.86 -4.81 -3.43
N ALA A 48 37.37 -4.35 -4.54
CA ALA A 48 37.43 -4.99 -5.84
C ALA A 48 38.40 -6.20 -5.94
N PRO A 49 38.39 -6.96 -7.05
CA PRO A 49 38.66 -8.40 -7.06
C PRO A 49 40.12 -8.81 -7.35
N ALA A 50 40.52 -9.92 -6.79
CA ALA A 50 41.70 -10.67 -7.25
C ALA A 50 41.32 -12.07 -7.72
N LYS A 51 41.93 -12.50 -8.83
CA LYS A 51 41.71 -13.70 -9.64
C LYS A 51 42.35 -14.99 -9.05
N PRO A 52 42.12 -16.15 -9.62
CA PRO A 52 41.90 -17.41 -8.92
C PRO A 52 43.12 -18.37 -8.85
N ALA A 53 43.07 -19.34 -7.96
CA ALA A 53 43.87 -20.55 -8.08
C ALA A 53 43.02 -21.78 -7.74
N ALA A 54 43.25 -22.81 -8.53
CA ALA A 54 42.51 -24.05 -8.61
C ALA A 54 42.98 -25.09 -7.56
N THR A 55 42.17 -26.13 -7.44
CA THR A 55 42.41 -27.57 -7.25
C THR A 55 41.98 -28.22 -5.95
N ALA A 56 41.18 -29.18 -6.21
CA ALA A 56 41.20 -30.60 -5.82
C ALA A 56 40.11 -31.10 -4.84
N ALA A 57 39.50 -32.15 -5.31
CA ALA A 57 38.45 -32.97 -4.78
C ALA A 57 38.74 -33.67 -3.45
N SER A 58 37.68 -33.94 -2.69
CA SER A 58 37.50 -35.28 -2.10
C SER A 58 36.07 -35.51 -1.60
N THR A 59 35.60 -36.67 -1.85
CA THR A 59 34.37 -37.39 -1.56
C THR A 59 34.06 -37.54 -0.06
N GLY A 60 32.75 -37.60 0.29
CA GLY A 60 32.33 -38.13 1.59
C GLY A 60 30.84 -37.98 1.87
N ASP A 61 30.11 -39.08 1.87
CA ASP A 61 28.70 -39.33 2.18
C ASP A 61 28.17 -38.72 3.48
N GLY A 62 26.87 -38.42 3.49
CA GLY A 62 26.12 -38.35 4.73
C GLY A 62 24.88 -37.44 4.69
N LYS A 63 23.71 -37.98 4.30
CA LYS A 63 22.40 -37.44 4.69
C LYS A 63 22.24 -37.42 6.23
N PRO A 64 21.48 -36.49 6.81
CA PRO A 64 20.04 -36.58 6.75
C PRO A 64 19.28 -35.27 6.50
N ASN A 65 18.22 -35.46 5.82
CA ASN A 65 17.08 -34.61 5.57
C ASN A 65 16.53 -33.98 6.87
N THR A 66 16.69 -32.69 7.03
CA THR A 66 15.86 -31.91 7.98
C THR A 66 14.99 -30.99 7.14
N THR A 67 13.77 -31.41 6.95
CA THR A 67 12.68 -30.54 6.50
C THR A 67 12.60 -29.35 7.45
N ALA A 68 13.08 -28.20 7.02
CA ALA A 68 12.79 -26.93 7.66
C ALA A 68 11.27 -26.73 7.53
N LYS A 69 10.55 -26.89 8.66
CA LYS A 69 9.19 -26.43 8.82
C LYS A 69 9.20 -24.93 8.49
N ALA A 70 8.50 -24.53 7.44
CA ALA A 70 8.21 -23.14 7.21
C ALA A 70 7.48 -22.62 8.46
N GLU A 71 7.99 -21.60 9.11
CA GLU A 71 7.31 -20.92 10.21
C GLU A 71 6.04 -20.33 9.64
N GLU A 72 4.91 -20.90 10.02
CA GLU A 72 3.59 -20.37 9.70
C GLU A 72 3.44 -19.07 10.46
N THR A 73 3.35 -17.94 9.76
CA THR A 73 2.93 -16.67 10.35
C THR A 73 1.59 -16.86 11.07
N PRO A 74 1.45 -16.43 12.33
CA PRO A 74 0.19 -16.62 13.06
C PRO A 74 -0.93 -15.92 12.30
N LYS A 75 -2.01 -16.67 12.03
CA LYS A 75 -3.20 -16.14 11.34
C LYS A 75 -3.90 -15.13 12.24
N GLU A 76 -4.15 -13.95 11.69
CA GLU A 76 -4.93 -12.92 12.37
C GLU A 76 -6.40 -13.36 12.52
N SER A 77 -7.06 -12.86 13.57
CA SER A 77 -8.48 -13.12 13.79
C SER A 77 -9.33 -12.47 12.68
N MET A 78 -10.25 -13.22 12.10
CA MET A 78 -11.17 -12.70 11.09
C MET A 78 -12.01 -11.53 11.63
N ASP A 79 -12.43 -11.61 12.90
CA ASP A 79 -13.20 -10.56 13.56
C ASP A 79 -12.41 -9.24 13.64
N ASP A 80 -11.09 -9.30 13.86
CA ASP A 80 -10.27 -8.10 13.96
C ASP A 80 -10.03 -7.49 12.57
N LEU A 81 -9.86 -8.32 11.53
CA LEU A 81 -9.74 -7.87 10.14
C LEU A 81 -11.04 -7.21 9.65
N MET A 82 -12.20 -7.76 10.00
CA MET A 82 -13.51 -7.18 9.66
C MET A 82 -13.79 -5.90 10.47
N LYS A 83 -13.33 -5.80 11.72
CA LYS A 83 -13.37 -4.54 12.48
C LYS A 83 -12.48 -3.47 11.85
N GLU A 84 -11.28 -3.84 11.38
CA GLU A 84 -10.38 -2.92 10.66
C GLU A 84 -11.05 -2.41 9.38
N LEU A 85 -11.63 -3.31 8.56
CA LEU A 85 -12.38 -2.95 7.35
C LEU A 85 -13.49 -1.95 7.67
N ASN A 86 -14.30 -2.25 8.69
CA ASN A 86 -15.42 -1.41 9.09
C ASN A 86 -14.97 -0.07 9.69
N GLY A 87 -13.77 -0.01 10.26
CA GLY A 87 -13.15 1.21 10.79
C GLY A 87 -12.68 2.21 9.73
N TYR A 88 -12.56 1.81 8.47
CA TYR A 88 -12.22 2.75 7.40
C TYR A 88 -13.37 3.70 7.12
N ILE A 89 -13.05 4.96 6.81
CA ILE A 89 -14.04 5.98 6.48
C ILE A 89 -14.56 5.74 5.07
N GLY A 90 -15.86 5.86 4.86
CA GLY A 90 -16.49 5.63 3.55
C GLY A 90 -16.37 4.17 3.08
N LEU A 91 -16.13 3.99 1.77
CA LEU A 91 -15.94 2.69 1.11
C LEU A 91 -17.11 1.71 1.29
N THR A 92 -18.34 2.21 1.36
CA THR A 92 -19.53 1.40 1.70
C THR A 92 -19.68 0.24 0.73
N THR A 93 -19.68 0.51 -0.58
CA THR A 93 -19.81 -0.49 -1.64
C THR A 93 -18.69 -1.53 -1.59
N VAL A 94 -17.45 -1.09 -1.35
CA VAL A 94 -16.28 -1.99 -1.23
C VAL A 94 -16.40 -2.89 -0.01
N LYS A 95 -16.82 -2.34 1.15
CA LYS A 95 -17.04 -3.11 2.39
C LYS A 95 -18.08 -4.21 2.19
N GLU A 96 -19.20 -3.89 1.58
CA GLU A 96 -20.26 -4.84 1.27
C GLU A 96 -19.77 -5.95 0.33
N GLN A 97 -19.00 -5.60 -0.70
CA GLN A 97 -18.44 -6.58 -1.64
C GLN A 97 -17.40 -7.50 -0.98
N VAL A 98 -16.56 -6.95 -0.09
CA VAL A 98 -15.59 -7.75 0.68
C VAL A 98 -16.31 -8.71 1.63
N ASP A 99 -17.33 -8.24 2.35
CA ASP A 99 -18.14 -9.05 3.27
C ASP A 99 -18.83 -10.22 2.51
N GLN A 100 -19.46 -9.94 1.39
CA GLN A 100 -20.06 -10.96 0.51
C GLN A 100 -19.04 -11.99 0.02
N LEU A 101 -17.83 -11.53 -0.33
CA LEU A 101 -16.74 -12.42 -0.76
C LEU A 101 -16.27 -13.34 0.36
N VAL A 102 -16.14 -12.81 1.57
CA VAL A 102 -15.78 -13.60 2.77
C VAL A 102 -16.80 -14.68 3.02
N HIS A 103 -18.08 -14.33 3.08
CA HIS A 103 -19.18 -15.30 3.26
C HIS A 103 -19.18 -16.35 2.16
N TRP A 104 -18.94 -15.96 0.91
CA TRP A 104 -18.90 -16.90 -0.19
C TRP A 104 -17.75 -17.91 -0.06
N ILE A 105 -16.56 -17.46 0.34
CA ILE A 105 -15.40 -18.31 0.60
C ILE A 105 -15.67 -19.29 1.75
N GLU A 106 -16.28 -18.81 2.84
CA GLU A 106 -16.63 -19.64 4.01
C GLU A 106 -17.61 -20.75 3.62
N ILE A 107 -18.65 -20.42 2.88
CA ILE A 107 -19.62 -21.41 2.40
C ILE A 107 -18.98 -22.39 1.40
N ALA A 108 -18.08 -21.92 0.53
CA ALA A 108 -17.36 -22.81 -0.38
C ALA A 108 -16.50 -23.83 0.38
N LYS A 109 -15.87 -23.44 1.49
CA LYS A 109 -15.12 -24.35 2.36
C LYS A 109 -16.01 -25.37 3.04
N LEU A 110 -17.13 -24.93 3.61
CA LEU A 110 -18.11 -25.85 4.21
C LEU A 110 -18.63 -26.88 3.19
N ARG A 111 -18.88 -26.45 1.96
CA ARG A 111 -19.26 -27.38 0.88
C ARG A 111 -18.18 -28.43 0.61
N LYS A 112 -16.91 -28.01 0.59
CA LYS A 112 -15.76 -28.92 0.43
C LYS A 112 -15.67 -29.93 1.56
N GLU A 113 -15.81 -29.48 2.80
CA GLU A 113 -15.79 -30.34 3.99
C GLU A 113 -16.90 -31.37 3.96
N HIS A 114 -18.06 -31.03 3.39
CA HIS A 114 -19.20 -31.95 3.20
C HIS A 114 -19.13 -32.78 1.90
N GLY A 115 -18.00 -32.72 1.17
CA GLY A 115 -17.81 -33.51 -0.07
C GLY A 115 -18.71 -33.07 -1.24
N LEU A 116 -19.23 -31.84 -1.20
CA LEU A 116 -20.09 -31.29 -2.26
C LEU A 116 -19.24 -30.64 -3.38
N PRO A 117 -19.71 -30.69 -4.63
CA PRO A 117 -19.02 -30.01 -5.75
C PRO A 117 -18.85 -28.54 -5.48
N GLN A 118 -17.68 -28.03 -5.85
CA GLN A 118 -17.36 -26.59 -5.79
C GLN A 118 -17.44 -25.99 -7.19
N SER A 119 -17.85 -24.73 -7.27
CA SER A 119 -17.63 -23.91 -8.44
C SER A 119 -16.18 -23.41 -8.43
N ASP A 120 -15.55 -23.35 -9.58
CA ASP A 120 -14.21 -22.74 -9.70
C ASP A 120 -14.26 -21.27 -9.25
N LEU A 121 -13.46 -20.95 -8.24
CA LEU A 121 -13.42 -19.67 -7.59
C LEU A 121 -12.24 -18.86 -8.13
N SER A 122 -12.48 -17.94 -9.05
CA SER A 122 -11.47 -16.95 -9.39
C SER A 122 -11.51 -15.82 -8.35
N LEU A 123 -10.35 -15.57 -7.68
CA LEU A 123 -10.18 -14.52 -6.69
C LEU A 123 -9.39 -13.32 -7.23
N HIS A 124 -9.05 -13.35 -8.52
CA HIS A 124 -8.39 -12.21 -9.16
C HIS A 124 -9.38 -11.06 -9.33
N MET A 125 -8.91 -9.82 -9.10
CA MET A 125 -9.80 -8.65 -8.99
C MET A 125 -9.27 -7.45 -9.77
N VAL A 126 -10.21 -6.61 -10.17
CA VAL A 126 -9.96 -5.28 -10.72
C VAL A 126 -10.39 -4.24 -9.69
N PHE A 127 -9.48 -3.36 -9.29
CA PHE A 127 -9.76 -2.23 -8.43
C PHE A 127 -9.76 -0.96 -9.28
N SER A 128 -10.92 -0.36 -9.47
CA SER A 128 -11.08 0.83 -10.30
C SER A 128 -11.50 2.04 -9.45
N GLY A 129 -10.99 3.22 -9.79
CA GLY A 129 -11.33 4.47 -9.10
C GLY A 129 -10.17 5.48 -9.12
N ASN A 130 -10.45 6.71 -8.70
CA ASN A 130 -9.51 7.81 -8.69
C ASN A 130 -8.35 7.61 -7.69
N PRO A 131 -7.23 8.35 -7.80
CA PRO A 131 -6.13 8.29 -6.85
C PRO A 131 -6.57 8.67 -5.43
N GLY A 132 -5.96 8.02 -4.43
CA GLY A 132 -6.24 8.33 -3.02
C GLY A 132 -7.56 7.79 -2.48
N THR A 133 -8.29 6.95 -3.20
CA THR A 133 -9.55 6.32 -2.76
C THR A 133 -9.36 5.07 -1.89
N GLY A 134 -8.11 4.63 -1.67
CA GLY A 134 -7.80 3.53 -0.73
C GLY A 134 -7.57 2.16 -1.38
N LYS A 135 -7.39 2.07 -2.71
CA LYS A 135 -7.18 0.79 -3.42
C LYS A 135 -6.09 -0.08 -2.82
N THR A 136 -4.87 0.44 -2.68
CA THR A 136 -3.73 -0.29 -2.09
C THR A 136 -3.97 -0.70 -0.64
N MET A 137 -4.64 0.17 0.14
CA MET A 137 -4.98 -0.11 1.54
C MET A 137 -5.92 -1.32 1.66
N ILE A 138 -6.96 -1.37 0.82
CA ILE A 138 -7.88 -2.52 0.77
C ILE A 138 -7.18 -3.76 0.22
N ALA A 139 -6.32 -3.66 -0.80
CA ALA A 139 -5.56 -4.81 -1.29
C ALA A 139 -4.69 -5.44 -0.20
N ARG A 140 -4.07 -4.62 0.65
CA ARG A 140 -3.28 -5.06 1.80
C ARG A 140 -4.14 -5.77 2.85
N LEU A 141 -5.32 -5.24 3.15
CA LEU A 141 -6.27 -5.91 4.05
C LEU A 141 -6.77 -7.23 3.44
N MET A 142 -7.08 -7.25 2.14
CA MET A 142 -7.52 -8.44 1.44
C MET A 142 -6.49 -9.57 1.47
N SER A 143 -5.19 -9.26 1.36
CA SER A 143 -4.14 -10.28 1.44
C SER A 143 -4.13 -10.98 2.82
N ARG A 144 -4.34 -10.23 3.90
CA ARG A 144 -4.45 -10.75 5.28
C ARG A 144 -5.75 -11.55 5.48
N ILE A 145 -6.87 -11.08 4.92
CA ILE A 145 -8.15 -11.79 4.93
C ILE A 145 -8.02 -13.14 4.23
N PHE A 146 -7.45 -13.19 3.03
CA PHE A 146 -7.25 -14.45 2.30
C PHE A 146 -6.32 -15.42 3.04
N HIS A 147 -5.30 -14.91 3.72
CA HIS A 147 -4.45 -15.74 4.57
C HIS A 147 -5.21 -16.27 5.80
N SER A 148 -5.96 -15.44 6.49
CA SER A 148 -6.80 -15.84 7.63
C SER A 148 -7.83 -16.90 7.21
N LEU A 149 -8.45 -16.73 6.05
CA LEU A 149 -9.31 -17.72 5.45
C LEU A 149 -8.58 -18.98 4.94
N GLY A 150 -7.23 -19.02 4.95
CA GLY A 150 -6.44 -20.16 4.47
C GLY A 150 -6.53 -20.39 2.97
N ILE A 151 -6.81 -19.34 2.19
CA ILE A 151 -6.72 -19.32 0.74
C ILE A 151 -5.26 -19.14 0.32
N LEU A 152 -4.57 -18.22 0.96
CA LEU A 152 -3.17 -17.92 0.71
C LEU A 152 -2.30 -18.46 1.85
N SER A 153 -1.16 -19.04 1.50
CA SER A 153 -0.26 -19.69 2.46
C SER A 153 0.52 -18.69 3.34
N LYS A 154 0.77 -17.45 2.85
CA LYS A 154 1.57 -16.45 3.55
C LYS A 154 0.85 -15.11 3.78
N GLY A 155 0.03 -14.66 2.84
CA GLY A 155 -0.77 -13.43 2.96
C GLY A 155 -0.01 -12.12 2.77
N GLN A 156 1.21 -12.13 2.18
CA GLN A 156 1.94 -10.90 1.86
C GLN A 156 1.32 -10.20 0.64
N LEU A 157 1.48 -8.87 0.59
CA LEU A 157 1.19 -8.06 -0.58
C LEU A 157 2.51 -7.68 -1.28
N VAL A 158 2.61 -7.98 -2.57
CA VAL A 158 3.68 -7.48 -3.44
C VAL A 158 3.09 -6.43 -4.36
N GLU A 159 3.41 -5.16 -4.10
CA GLU A 159 2.95 -3.99 -4.83
C GLU A 159 3.97 -3.64 -5.90
N VAL A 160 3.53 -3.51 -7.15
CA VAL A 160 4.37 -3.23 -8.30
C VAL A 160 3.66 -2.33 -9.29
N ASP A 161 4.44 -1.66 -10.12
CA ASP A 161 3.98 -0.93 -11.30
C ASP A 161 4.56 -1.53 -12.61
N ARG A 162 4.28 -0.88 -13.75
CA ARG A 162 4.86 -1.27 -15.03
C ARG A 162 6.39 -1.33 -15.00
N GLY A 163 7.06 -0.38 -14.30
CA GLY A 163 8.52 -0.30 -14.24
C GLY A 163 9.14 -1.53 -13.57
N ASP A 164 8.42 -2.15 -12.63
CA ASP A 164 8.87 -3.36 -11.93
C ASP A 164 8.72 -4.64 -12.78
N LEU A 165 7.79 -4.64 -13.73
CA LEU A 165 7.44 -5.81 -14.54
C LEU A 165 8.15 -5.82 -15.89
N VAL A 166 8.19 -4.69 -16.57
CA VAL A 166 8.71 -4.57 -17.95
C VAL A 166 10.20 -4.27 -17.93
N ALA A 167 10.95 -4.92 -18.83
CA ALA A 167 12.37 -4.67 -19.06
C ALA A 167 12.59 -3.90 -20.36
N GLY A 168 13.79 -3.33 -20.54
CA GLY A 168 14.14 -2.53 -21.72
C GLY A 168 14.61 -3.34 -22.93
N TYR A 169 14.77 -4.67 -22.79
CA TYR A 169 15.35 -5.52 -23.84
C TYR A 169 14.50 -6.76 -24.08
N VAL A 170 14.53 -7.27 -25.32
CA VAL A 170 13.80 -8.47 -25.77
C VAL A 170 14.13 -9.67 -24.86
N GLY A 171 13.10 -10.40 -24.44
CA GLY A 171 13.22 -11.64 -23.65
C GLY A 171 13.55 -11.45 -22.18
N GLN A 172 13.75 -10.23 -21.68
CA GLN A 172 14.02 -9.96 -20.27
C GLN A 172 12.75 -9.68 -19.46
N THR A 173 11.68 -9.25 -20.10
CA THR A 173 10.41 -8.93 -19.43
C THR A 173 9.79 -10.16 -18.78
N ALA A 174 9.70 -11.29 -19.47
CA ALA A 174 9.16 -12.52 -18.90
C ALA A 174 9.99 -13.00 -17.68
N ILE A 175 11.31 -12.84 -17.72
CA ILE A 175 12.19 -13.23 -16.58
C ILE A 175 11.89 -12.33 -15.38
N LYS A 176 11.91 -11.01 -15.58
CA LYS A 176 11.64 -10.01 -14.54
C LYS A 176 10.25 -10.18 -13.93
N THR A 177 9.23 -10.35 -14.79
CA THR A 177 7.86 -10.60 -14.33
C THR A 177 7.74 -11.88 -13.52
N LYS A 178 8.41 -12.97 -13.91
CA LYS A 178 8.44 -14.23 -13.14
C LYS A 178 9.10 -14.06 -11.77
N GLU A 179 10.17 -13.27 -11.66
CA GLU A 179 10.81 -12.96 -10.37
C GLU A 179 9.84 -12.26 -9.42
N VAL A 180 9.06 -11.30 -9.93
CA VAL A 180 8.03 -10.60 -9.17
C VAL A 180 6.90 -11.56 -8.75
N ILE A 181 6.40 -12.39 -9.67
CA ILE A 181 5.40 -13.41 -9.37
C ILE A 181 5.90 -14.37 -8.28
N ASN A 182 7.15 -14.82 -8.35
CA ASN A 182 7.74 -15.70 -7.34
C ASN A 182 7.78 -15.05 -5.94
N LYS A 183 8.00 -13.73 -5.86
CA LYS A 183 7.92 -12.99 -4.59
C LYS A 183 6.48 -12.92 -4.06
N ALA A 184 5.49 -12.90 -4.94
CA ALA A 184 4.07 -12.82 -4.60
C ALA A 184 3.45 -14.20 -4.27
N MET A 185 4.16 -15.31 -4.53
CA MET A 185 3.66 -16.66 -4.25
C MET A 185 3.31 -16.86 -2.78
N GLY A 186 2.12 -17.33 -2.53
CA GLY A 186 1.52 -17.42 -1.20
C GLY A 186 0.78 -16.16 -0.75
N GLY A 187 0.68 -15.15 -1.62
CA GLY A 187 0.12 -13.83 -1.31
C GLY A 187 -0.60 -13.18 -2.47
N VAL A 188 -0.65 -11.86 -2.43
CA VAL A 188 -1.31 -11.02 -3.43
C VAL A 188 -0.26 -10.28 -4.25
N LEU A 189 -0.35 -10.38 -5.57
CA LEU A 189 0.34 -9.50 -6.52
C LEU A 189 -0.60 -8.33 -6.85
N PHE A 190 -0.24 -7.12 -6.41
CA PHE A 190 -0.98 -5.90 -6.67
C PHE A 190 -0.23 -5.09 -7.73
N ILE A 191 -0.89 -4.84 -8.87
CA ILE A 191 -0.32 -4.10 -9.99
C ILE A 191 -1.04 -2.77 -10.07
N ASP A 192 -0.37 -1.69 -9.68
CA ASP A 192 -0.93 -0.35 -9.79
C ASP A 192 -0.75 0.20 -11.20
N GLU A 193 -1.71 1.01 -11.64
CA GLU A 193 -1.79 1.56 -12.99
C GLU A 193 -1.60 0.49 -14.09
N ALA A 194 -2.20 -0.70 -13.89
CA ALA A 194 -2.00 -1.87 -14.74
C ALA A 194 -2.28 -1.62 -16.23
N TYR A 195 -3.14 -0.65 -16.58
CA TYR A 195 -3.39 -0.20 -17.94
C TYR A 195 -2.12 0.28 -18.66
N ALA A 196 -1.10 0.71 -17.92
CA ALA A 196 0.19 1.10 -18.47
C ALA A 196 0.93 -0.08 -19.12
N LEU A 197 0.58 -1.33 -18.79
CA LEU A 197 1.13 -2.53 -19.45
C LEU A 197 0.64 -2.66 -20.89
N ASN A 198 -0.49 -2.07 -21.25
CA ASN A 198 -1.02 -2.08 -22.63
C ASN A 198 -0.44 -0.92 -23.44
N GLY A 199 0.84 -0.99 -23.76
CA GLY A 199 1.54 0.01 -24.56
C GLY A 199 1.12 -0.01 -26.03
N LYS A 200 1.27 1.16 -26.68
CA LYS A 200 0.82 1.37 -28.07
C LYS A 200 1.94 1.23 -29.12
N SER A 201 3.17 0.91 -28.75
CA SER A 201 4.30 0.80 -29.68
C SER A 201 4.63 -0.64 -30.02
N GLU A 202 5.06 -0.90 -31.27
CA GLU A 202 5.49 -2.24 -31.73
C GLU A 202 6.67 -2.83 -30.91
N ASN A 203 7.39 -2.00 -30.19
CA ASN A 203 8.50 -2.40 -29.30
C ASN A 203 8.11 -2.39 -27.82
N ASP A 204 6.82 -2.49 -27.51
CA ASP A 204 6.34 -2.50 -26.13
C ASP A 204 6.29 -3.93 -25.59
N PHE A 205 7.13 -4.22 -24.61
CA PHE A 205 7.20 -5.53 -23.96
C PHE A 205 6.13 -5.75 -22.85
N GLY A 206 5.16 -4.84 -22.72
CA GLY A 206 4.09 -4.97 -21.72
C GLY A 206 3.19 -6.18 -21.97
N GLN A 207 2.95 -6.54 -23.25
CA GLN A 207 2.19 -7.74 -23.59
C GLN A 207 2.89 -9.03 -23.10
N GLU A 208 4.23 -9.11 -23.15
CA GLU A 208 4.99 -10.24 -22.62
C GLU A 208 4.80 -10.38 -21.09
N ALA A 209 4.70 -9.25 -20.37
CA ALA A 209 4.38 -9.23 -18.95
C ALA A 209 2.95 -9.73 -18.70
N ILE A 210 1.95 -9.23 -19.45
CA ILE A 210 0.55 -9.65 -19.36
C ILE A 210 0.44 -11.17 -19.57
N ASP A 211 1.03 -11.71 -20.62
CA ASP A 211 0.95 -13.14 -20.94
C ASP A 211 1.62 -14.00 -19.84
N THR A 212 2.71 -13.50 -19.26
CA THR A 212 3.39 -14.17 -18.13
C THR A 212 2.51 -14.18 -16.88
N ILE A 213 1.82 -13.08 -16.59
CA ILE A 213 0.90 -12.96 -15.46
C ILE A 213 -0.32 -13.86 -15.66
N LEU A 214 -0.94 -13.83 -16.86
CA LEU A 214 -2.11 -14.66 -17.19
C LEU A 214 -1.80 -16.15 -17.02
N LYS A 215 -0.58 -16.57 -17.43
CA LYS A 215 -0.14 -17.94 -17.22
C LYS A 215 0.00 -18.26 -15.74
N ALA A 216 0.59 -17.39 -14.94
CA ALA A 216 0.76 -17.60 -13.51
C ALA A 216 -0.56 -17.65 -12.75
N MET A 217 -1.56 -16.84 -13.15
CA MET A 217 -2.92 -16.87 -12.59
C MET A 217 -3.59 -18.23 -12.78
N GLU A 218 -3.28 -18.95 -13.85
CA GLU A 218 -3.79 -20.30 -14.10
C GLU A 218 -2.99 -21.36 -13.35
N ASP A 219 -1.65 -21.30 -13.48
CA ASP A 219 -0.74 -22.31 -12.94
C ASP A 219 -0.72 -22.30 -11.39
N HIS A 220 -1.02 -21.16 -10.75
CA HIS A 220 -0.91 -20.93 -9.30
C HIS A 220 -2.21 -20.41 -8.66
N ARG A 221 -3.36 -20.65 -9.26
CA ARG A 221 -4.67 -20.15 -8.80
C ARG A 221 -5.00 -20.47 -7.34
N ASP A 222 -4.39 -21.52 -6.78
CA ASP A 222 -4.64 -21.98 -5.41
C ASP A 222 -3.83 -21.24 -4.34
N ASP A 223 -2.77 -20.49 -4.73
CA ASP A 223 -1.88 -19.80 -3.78
C ASP A 223 -1.34 -18.46 -4.31
N LEU A 224 -1.99 -17.88 -5.32
CA LEU A 224 -1.69 -16.56 -5.86
C LEU A 224 -2.98 -15.83 -6.21
N VAL A 225 -3.15 -14.63 -5.68
CA VAL A 225 -4.20 -13.70 -6.10
C VAL A 225 -3.56 -12.51 -6.82
N VAL A 226 -4.09 -12.16 -7.98
CA VAL A 226 -3.66 -10.96 -8.73
C VAL A 226 -4.75 -9.91 -8.61
N ILE A 227 -4.37 -8.70 -8.19
CA ILE A 227 -5.23 -7.53 -8.15
C ILE A 227 -4.61 -6.49 -9.08
N VAL A 228 -5.36 -6.06 -10.08
CA VAL A 228 -4.96 -4.97 -10.98
C VAL A 228 -5.74 -3.71 -10.63
N ALA A 229 -5.05 -2.57 -10.56
CA ALA A 229 -5.65 -1.32 -10.12
C ALA A 229 -5.39 -0.16 -11.10
N GLY A 230 -6.28 0.83 -11.11
CA GLY A 230 -6.12 2.04 -11.92
C GLY A 230 -7.40 2.87 -12.04
N TYR A 231 -7.37 3.85 -12.93
CA TYR A 231 -8.53 4.69 -13.27
C TYR A 231 -9.62 3.88 -13.95
N THR A 232 -10.88 4.13 -13.61
CA THR A 232 -12.04 3.33 -14.04
C THR A 232 -12.08 3.13 -15.55
N GLU A 233 -12.06 4.20 -16.35
CA GLU A 233 -12.13 4.09 -17.80
C GLU A 233 -10.91 3.38 -18.43
N LEU A 234 -9.71 3.61 -17.88
CA LEU A 234 -8.50 3.00 -18.37
C LEU A 234 -8.44 1.51 -18.04
N MET A 235 -8.93 1.13 -16.86
CA MET A 235 -9.03 -0.28 -16.46
C MET A 235 -10.05 -1.04 -17.27
N ASP A 236 -11.20 -0.43 -17.57
CA ASP A 236 -12.21 -1.02 -18.46
C ASP A 236 -11.61 -1.34 -19.83
N ARG A 237 -10.93 -0.39 -20.46
CA ARG A 237 -10.24 -0.60 -21.74
C ARG A 237 -9.13 -1.64 -21.64
N PHE A 238 -8.39 -1.67 -20.53
CA PHE A 238 -7.31 -2.62 -20.30
C PHE A 238 -7.84 -4.06 -20.23
N ILE A 239 -8.89 -4.31 -19.47
CA ILE A 239 -9.47 -5.65 -19.34
C ILE A 239 -10.04 -6.15 -20.66
N HIS A 240 -10.76 -5.31 -21.39
CA HIS A 240 -11.36 -5.68 -22.69
C HIS A 240 -10.35 -5.71 -23.85
N SER A 241 -9.08 -5.28 -23.65
CA SER A 241 -8.05 -5.32 -24.67
C SER A 241 -7.52 -6.73 -24.98
N ASN A 242 -7.73 -7.68 -24.04
CA ASN A 242 -7.21 -9.04 -24.14
C ASN A 242 -8.23 -10.04 -23.60
N PRO A 243 -8.71 -11.00 -24.41
CA PRO A 243 -9.67 -12.02 -23.97
C PRO A 243 -9.20 -12.85 -22.77
N GLY A 244 -7.87 -13.00 -22.61
CA GLY A 244 -7.26 -13.68 -21.46
C GLY A 244 -7.45 -12.91 -20.17
N LEU A 245 -7.38 -11.56 -20.20
CA LEU A 245 -7.70 -10.71 -19.05
C LEU A 245 -9.19 -10.80 -18.70
N GLU A 246 -10.06 -10.61 -19.69
CA GLU A 246 -11.51 -10.62 -19.50
C GLU A 246 -12.02 -11.96 -18.89
N SER A 247 -11.45 -13.08 -19.30
CA SER A 247 -11.86 -14.39 -18.79
C SER A 247 -11.40 -14.66 -17.34
N ARG A 248 -10.34 -14.04 -16.86
CA ARG A 248 -9.74 -14.28 -15.53
C ARG A 248 -10.12 -13.24 -14.49
N PHE A 249 -10.35 -12.00 -14.91
CA PHE A 249 -10.79 -10.92 -14.03
C PHE A 249 -12.32 -10.77 -14.08
N ASN A 250 -13.00 -11.45 -13.18
CA ASN A 250 -14.48 -11.45 -13.10
C ASN A 250 -15.02 -10.73 -11.86
N ARG A 251 -14.14 -10.11 -11.05
CA ARG A 251 -14.49 -9.36 -9.85
C ARG A 251 -14.00 -7.92 -9.96
N PHE A 252 -14.94 -7.00 -9.89
CA PHE A 252 -14.68 -5.56 -10.03
C PHE A 252 -15.09 -4.88 -8.74
N LEU A 253 -14.14 -4.23 -8.07
CA LEU A 253 -14.36 -3.37 -6.92
C LEU A 253 -14.17 -1.92 -7.37
N MET A 254 -15.26 -1.14 -7.28
CA MET A 254 -15.26 0.27 -7.63
C MET A 254 -15.05 1.10 -6.38
N PHE A 255 -14.02 1.92 -6.39
CA PHE A 255 -13.66 2.83 -5.32
C PHE A 255 -14.17 4.22 -5.68
N GLU A 256 -15.29 4.58 -5.08
CA GLU A 256 -15.90 5.90 -5.25
C GLU A 256 -15.04 6.98 -4.57
N ASP A 257 -15.17 8.21 -5.06
CA ASP A 257 -14.53 9.35 -4.42
C ASP A 257 -15.15 9.62 -3.06
N TYR A 258 -14.34 10.11 -2.13
CA TYR A 258 -14.82 10.49 -0.82
C TYR A 258 -15.66 11.78 -0.91
N THR A 259 -16.75 11.83 -0.14
CA THR A 259 -17.47 13.08 0.04
C THR A 259 -16.62 14.08 0.86
N PRO A 260 -16.88 15.39 0.75
CA PRO A 260 -16.20 16.40 1.58
C PRO A 260 -16.25 16.07 3.09
N GLU A 261 -17.39 15.56 3.59
CA GLU A 261 -17.54 15.16 5.00
C GLU A 261 -16.65 13.98 5.36
N GLN A 262 -16.52 13.00 4.46
CA GLN A 262 -15.62 11.85 4.65
C GLN A 262 -14.16 12.31 4.62
N MET A 263 -13.79 13.24 3.75
CA MET A 263 -12.45 13.83 3.68
C MET A 263 -12.10 14.60 4.95
N VAL A 264 -13.04 15.38 5.51
CA VAL A 264 -12.89 16.03 6.83
C VAL A 264 -12.70 14.99 7.94
N ALA A 265 -13.45 13.89 7.90
CA ALA A 265 -13.29 12.81 8.87
C ALA A 265 -11.90 12.13 8.75
N ILE A 266 -11.38 11.95 7.52
CA ILE A 266 -10.01 11.47 7.26
C ILE A 266 -8.97 12.44 7.85
N PHE A 267 -9.15 13.75 7.64
CA PHE A 267 -8.30 14.78 8.22
C PHE A 267 -8.27 14.70 9.75
N LYS A 268 -9.45 14.63 10.38
CA LYS A 268 -9.58 14.47 11.85
C LYS A 268 -8.91 13.19 12.36
N MET A 269 -9.01 12.10 11.61
CA MET A 269 -8.32 10.86 11.93
C MET A 269 -6.80 11.03 11.88
N GLN A 270 -6.25 11.77 10.91
CA GLN A 270 -4.81 12.07 10.84
C GLN A 270 -4.39 12.95 12.04
N CYS A 271 -5.17 13.98 12.37
CA CYS A 271 -4.93 14.80 13.57
C CYS A 271 -4.87 13.92 14.83
N LYS A 272 -5.86 13.04 15.03
CA LYS A 272 -5.89 12.13 16.18
C LYS A 272 -4.67 11.20 16.25
N LYS A 273 -4.25 10.63 15.11
CA LYS A 273 -3.04 9.78 15.04
C LYS A 273 -1.76 10.55 15.38
N GLY A 274 -1.68 11.82 14.97
CA GLY A 274 -0.56 12.70 15.25
C GLY A 274 -0.63 13.40 16.61
N CYS A 275 -1.68 13.14 17.43
CA CYS A 275 -1.95 13.85 18.69
C CYS A 275 -2.14 15.37 18.49
N TYR A 276 -2.66 15.80 17.32
CA TYR A 276 -3.03 17.19 17.07
C TYR A 276 -4.46 17.48 17.50
N VAL A 277 -4.68 18.69 18.00
CA VAL A 277 -5.98 19.22 18.46
C VAL A 277 -6.30 20.45 17.62
N LEU A 278 -7.47 20.49 17.04
CA LEU A 278 -7.95 21.66 16.29
C LEU A 278 -8.47 22.71 17.28
N ALA A 279 -7.98 23.94 17.17
CA ALA A 279 -8.53 25.07 17.90
C ALA A 279 -9.94 25.42 17.41
N GLU A 280 -10.67 26.23 18.16
CA GLU A 280 -12.01 26.70 17.79
C GLU A 280 -11.99 27.39 16.41
N GLY A 281 -12.96 27.07 15.55
CA GLY A 281 -13.06 27.60 14.17
C GLY A 281 -12.15 26.92 13.14
N THR A 282 -11.14 26.14 13.55
CA THR A 282 -10.19 25.49 12.63
C THR A 282 -10.86 24.40 11.78
N GLU A 283 -11.74 23.61 12.37
CA GLU A 283 -12.45 22.54 11.64
C GLU A 283 -13.33 23.10 10.51
N GLU A 284 -13.98 24.23 10.73
CA GLU A 284 -14.82 24.91 9.73
C GLU A 284 -13.99 25.36 8.53
N LEU A 285 -12.82 25.98 8.78
CA LEU A 285 -11.90 26.38 7.71
C LEU A 285 -11.36 25.20 6.90
N VAL A 286 -11.05 24.09 7.56
CA VAL A 286 -10.62 22.86 6.87
C VAL A 286 -11.77 22.28 6.03
N ARG A 287 -13.00 22.31 6.53
CA ARG A 287 -14.18 21.83 5.81
C ARG A 287 -14.44 22.68 4.58
N ASP A 288 -14.41 24.01 4.72
CA ASP A 288 -14.61 24.94 3.62
C ASP A 288 -13.53 24.72 2.54
N PHE A 289 -12.27 24.61 2.94
CA PHE A 289 -11.17 24.34 2.03
C PHE A 289 -11.36 23.02 1.28
N ILE A 290 -11.63 21.93 1.99
CA ILE A 290 -11.86 20.62 1.38
C ILE A 290 -13.07 20.67 0.43
N SER A 291 -14.15 21.36 0.80
CA SER A 291 -15.37 21.46 -0.04
C SER A 291 -15.09 22.23 -1.33
N GLU A 292 -14.28 23.29 -1.29
CA GLU A 292 -13.90 24.06 -2.46
C GLU A 292 -12.97 23.25 -3.38
N GLU A 293 -11.89 22.68 -2.83
CA GLU A 293 -10.86 21.99 -3.62
C GLU A 293 -11.31 20.61 -4.13
N SER A 294 -12.19 19.91 -3.40
CA SER A 294 -12.71 18.60 -3.83
C SER A 294 -13.67 18.67 -5.01
N ALA A 295 -14.07 19.88 -5.43
CA ALA A 295 -14.80 20.08 -6.68
C ALA A 295 -13.93 19.85 -7.92
N ASP A 296 -12.60 19.87 -7.76
CA ASP A 296 -11.62 19.53 -8.80
C ASP A 296 -11.10 18.12 -8.59
N ASP A 297 -11.20 17.28 -9.64
CA ASP A 297 -10.68 15.89 -9.63
C ASP A 297 -9.18 15.81 -9.31
N SER A 298 -8.42 16.90 -9.53
CA SER A 298 -7.00 16.99 -9.22
C SER A 298 -6.67 16.99 -7.73
N PHE A 299 -7.64 17.26 -6.84
CA PHE A 299 -7.43 17.23 -5.39
C PHE A 299 -6.96 15.86 -4.90
N GLY A 300 -7.47 14.77 -5.49
CA GLY A 300 -6.94 13.41 -5.29
C GLY A 300 -7.35 12.76 -3.97
N ASN A 301 -8.57 13.03 -3.49
CA ASN A 301 -9.19 12.32 -2.37
C ASN A 301 -8.34 12.36 -1.08
N ALA A 302 -8.14 11.21 -0.41
CA ALA A 302 -7.34 11.12 0.82
C ALA A 302 -5.87 11.51 0.62
N ARG A 303 -5.33 11.48 -0.63
CA ARG A 303 -3.99 12.01 -0.93
C ARG A 303 -3.99 13.53 -0.81
N GLY A 304 -5.00 14.22 -1.35
CA GLY A 304 -5.18 15.67 -1.20
C GLY A 304 -5.34 16.08 0.27
N VAL A 305 -6.15 15.32 1.02
CA VAL A 305 -6.30 15.56 2.47
C VAL A 305 -4.96 15.41 3.21
N ARG A 306 -4.13 14.43 2.84
CA ARG A 306 -2.78 14.27 3.42
C ARG A 306 -1.89 15.45 3.08
N ASN A 307 -1.87 15.89 1.83
CA ASN A 307 -1.08 17.04 1.40
C ASN A 307 -1.51 18.30 2.15
N LEU A 308 -2.81 18.54 2.28
CA LEU A 308 -3.35 19.64 3.08
C LEU A 308 -2.85 19.57 4.53
N PHE A 309 -2.95 18.40 5.16
CA PHE A 309 -2.49 18.20 6.53
C PHE A 309 -0.99 18.51 6.67
N GLU A 310 -0.15 18.03 5.75
CA GLU A 310 1.29 18.31 5.74
C GLU A 310 1.58 19.80 5.57
N HIS A 311 0.85 20.52 4.70
CA HIS A 311 0.99 21.97 4.53
C HIS A 311 0.59 22.76 5.80
N ILE A 312 -0.48 22.34 6.46
CA ILE A 312 -0.90 22.92 7.75
C ILE A 312 0.18 22.72 8.81
N LEU A 313 0.78 21.52 8.88
CA LEU A 313 1.89 21.27 9.81
C LEU A 313 3.12 22.14 9.52
N VAL A 314 3.42 22.37 8.25
CA VAL A 314 4.50 23.32 7.87
C VAL A 314 4.17 24.74 8.34
N ALA A 315 2.94 25.20 8.21
CA ALA A 315 2.51 26.51 8.69
C ALA A 315 2.59 26.61 10.22
N GLN A 316 2.11 25.58 10.95
CA GLN A 316 2.24 25.47 12.40
C GLN A 316 3.70 25.53 12.84
N ASN A 317 4.60 24.75 12.22
CA ASN A 317 6.02 24.71 12.53
C ASN A 317 6.67 26.09 12.32
N ASN A 318 6.31 26.78 11.24
CA ASN A 318 6.80 28.15 10.98
C ASN A 318 6.31 29.17 12.01
N ARG A 319 5.12 28.97 12.58
CA ARG A 319 4.59 29.79 13.69
C ARG A 319 5.35 29.49 14.98
N LEU A 320 5.50 28.24 15.35
CA LEU A 320 6.15 27.80 16.57
C LEU A 320 7.64 28.19 16.60
N ALA A 321 8.32 28.16 15.46
CA ALA A 321 9.74 28.55 15.35
C ALA A 321 9.99 30.05 15.67
N LYS A 322 8.94 30.88 15.69
CA LYS A 322 9.02 32.32 16.04
C LYS A 322 8.75 32.58 17.52
N MET A 323 8.32 31.59 18.28
CA MET A 323 8.01 31.70 19.71
C MET A 323 9.29 31.59 20.55
N GLU A 324 9.37 32.34 21.62
CA GLU A 324 10.52 32.27 22.55
C GLU A 324 10.49 31.01 23.41
N GLN A 325 9.29 30.56 23.77
CA GLN A 325 9.04 29.33 24.50
C GLN A 325 7.86 28.58 23.86
N VAL A 326 7.97 27.29 23.70
CA VAL A 326 6.95 26.43 23.12
C VAL A 326 6.52 25.42 24.17
N THR A 327 5.23 25.37 24.47
CA THR A 327 4.64 24.41 25.40
C THR A 327 4.21 23.15 24.66
N ARG A 328 3.86 22.09 25.42
CA ARG A 328 3.28 20.87 24.85
C ARG A 328 1.96 21.16 24.16
N GLU A 329 1.14 22.02 24.71
CA GLU A 329 -0.14 22.42 24.16
C GLU A 329 0.04 23.13 22.81
N ASP A 330 1.02 24.05 22.72
CA ASP A 330 1.35 24.73 21.45
C ASP A 330 1.75 23.73 20.35
N LEU A 331 2.53 22.68 20.70
CA LEU A 331 2.95 21.63 19.76
C LEU A 331 1.77 20.78 19.25
N MET A 332 0.73 20.62 20.07
CA MET A 332 -0.44 19.82 19.71
C MET A 332 -1.49 20.64 18.97
N GLN A 333 -1.53 21.98 19.14
CA GLN A 333 -2.62 22.81 18.67
C GLN A 333 -2.41 23.33 17.24
N ILE A 334 -3.37 23.02 16.37
CA ILE A 334 -3.49 23.62 15.03
C ILE A 334 -4.46 24.80 15.13
N LEU A 335 -4.01 25.98 14.74
CA LEU A 335 -4.80 27.22 14.78
C LEU A 335 -5.45 27.53 13.43
N PRO A 336 -6.53 28.34 13.39
CA PRO A 336 -7.11 28.85 12.15
C PRO A 336 -6.09 29.50 11.22
N ASP A 337 -5.12 30.24 11.78
CA ASP A 337 -4.07 30.93 11.03
C ASP A 337 -3.13 29.96 10.30
N ASP A 338 -2.91 28.75 10.87
CA ASP A 338 -2.09 27.72 10.23
C ASP A 338 -2.79 27.20 8.96
N VAL A 339 -4.13 27.04 8.98
CA VAL A 339 -4.94 26.62 7.83
C VAL A 339 -4.96 27.71 6.75
N LEU A 340 -5.19 28.97 7.13
CA LEU A 340 -5.21 30.10 6.18
C LEU A 340 -3.86 30.26 5.46
N ARG A 341 -2.74 30.07 6.15
CA ARG A 341 -1.40 30.12 5.55
C ARG A 341 -1.13 28.94 4.64
N ALA A 342 -1.61 27.75 4.99
CA ALA A 342 -1.51 26.59 4.13
C ALA A 342 -2.25 26.81 2.80
N ARG A 343 -3.44 27.44 2.84
CA ARG A 343 -4.24 27.80 1.67
C ARG A 343 -3.50 28.74 0.72
N GLY A 344 -2.88 29.79 1.21
CA GLY A 344 -2.13 30.76 0.37
C GLY A 344 -0.88 30.18 -0.31
N LYS A 345 -0.43 28.96 0.09
CA LYS A 345 0.64 28.22 -0.59
C LYS A 345 0.13 27.28 -1.67
N LEU A 346 -1.11 26.87 -1.59
CA LEU A 346 -1.76 26.00 -2.58
C LEU A 346 -2.31 26.82 -3.75
N ASP A 347 -2.62 28.08 -3.54
CA ASP A 347 -3.09 29.03 -4.57
C ASP A 347 -1.97 29.59 -5.47
N ASN A 348 -0.70 29.22 -5.27
CA ASN A 348 0.48 29.56 -6.07
C ASN A 348 1.13 28.30 -6.67
#